data_cea0eacd24f15511cf3bff6ef14e1772
#
_entry.id   cea0eacd24f15511cf3bff6ef14e1772
#
_cell.length_a   1.000
_cell.length_b   1.000
_cell.length_c   1.000
_cell.angle_alpha   90.00
_cell.angle_beta   90.00
_cell.angle_gamma   90.00
#
_symmetry.space_group_name_H-M   'P 1'
#
loop_
_entity.id
_entity.type
_entity.pdbx_description
1 polymer ?
#
loop_
_entity_poly.entity_id
_entity_poly.type
_entity_poly.pdbx_seq_one_letter_code
_entity_poly.pdbx_strand_id
1 'polypeptide(L)'
;MSYVIATPEMMATAAFDLARIGSQVSAASAVAAMPTTEVVAAGADEVSAGIAALFSAHAQEYQALSAQAAAFHDQFVHTLTAAARWYTATEIANAAAMRVVLGAVNAPTQTLLGRPLIGDGAHGTAPGQPGGAGGLLFGNGGNGAAGAVGQVGGAGGAAGLFGIGGAGGVGGVGGAGGAGAAGGAGGAGATGINGPAGISAAGGDGGAGGNGGAGGNGGVGGAGGAGGSAGLLGYVGRAGDG
;
A
#
# COMPACT_ATOMS: atom_id res chain seq x y z
N MET A 1 19.05 18.64 2.35
CA MET A 1 19.48 17.22 2.46
C MET A 1 18.45 16.40 1.73
N SER A 2 18.87 15.54 0.83
CA SER A 2 17.96 14.63 0.10
C SER A 2 17.71 13.40 0.99
N TYR A 3 16.47 13.12 1.35
CA TYR A 3 16.10 11.90 2.06
C TYR A 3 15.91 10.78 1.02
N VAL A 4 16.61 9.67 1.22
CA VAL A 4 16.37 8.44 0.46
C VAL A 4 15.41 7.59 1.29
N ILE A 5 14.24 7.31 0.73
CA ILE A 5 13.27 6.41 1.33
C ILE A 5 13.47 5.04 0.68
N ALA A 6 14.06 4.10 1.41
CA ALA A 6 14.16 2.71 0.99
C ALA A 6 13.19 1.87 1.82
N THR A 7 12.23 1.21 1.16
CA THR A 7 11.34 0.27 1.86
C THR A 7 12.04 -1.07 2.08
N PRO A 8 11.71 -1.82 3.15
CA PRO A 8 12.26 -3.16 3.37
C PRO A 8 12.10 -4.10 2.17
N GLU A 9 10.98 -3.97 1.44
CA GLU A 9 10.69 -4.77 0.25
C GLU A 9 11.65 -4.43 -0.90
N MET A 10 11.97 -3.15 -1.11
CA MET A 10 12.96 -2.74 -2.12
C MET A 10 14.35 -3.28 -1.79
N MET A 11 14.75 -3.26 -0.50
CA MET A 11 16.02 -3.83 -0.05
C MET A 11 16.06 -5.35 -0.24
N ALA A 12 14.98 -6.05 0.07
CA ALA A 12 14.87 -7.50 -0.13
C ALA A 12 14.94 -7.86 -1.63
N THR A 13 14.27 -7.11 -2.50
CA THR A 13 14.33 -7.28 -3.95
C THR A 13 15.74 -7.05 -4.49
N ALA A 14 16.40 -5.98 -4.05
CA ALA A 14 17.78 -5.70 -4.42
C ALA A 14 18.74 -6.81 -3.97
N ALA A 15 18.57 -7.35 -2.76
CA ALA A 15 19.36 -8.48 -2.28
C ALA A 15 19.16 -9.74 -3.14
N PHE A 16 17.93 -10.02 -3.55
CA PHE A 16 17.61 -11.14 -4.45
C PHE A 16 18.25 -10.95 -5.83
N ASP A 17 18.19 -9.76 -6.42
CA ASP A 17 18.80 -9.47 -7.72
C ASP A 17 20.33 -9.58 -7.64
N LEU A 18 20.95 -9.09 -6.56
CA LEU A 18 22.38 -9.24 -6.33
C LEU A 18 22.79 -10.71 -6.19
N ALA A 19 22.03 -11.52 -5.44
CA ALA A 19 22.28 -12.95 -5.34
C ALA A 19 22.23 -13.65 -6.71
N ARG A 20 21.27 -13.27 -7.55
CA ARG A 20 21.17 -13.79 -8.92
C ARG A 20 22.37 -13.38 -9.79
N ILE A 21 22.81 -12.13 -9.70
CA ILE A 21 24.01 -11.66 -10.42
C ILE A 21 25.25 -12.43 -9.94
N GLY A 22 25.43 -12.61 -8.64
CA GLY A 22 26.54 -13.39 -8.08
C GLY A 22 26.57 -14.83 -8.60
N SER A 23 25.41 -15.50 -8.64
CA SER A 23 25.26 -16.83 -9.22
C SER A 23 25.64 -16.88 -10.70
N GLN A 24 25.22 -15.90 -11.50
CA GLN A 24 25.56 -15.84 -12.93
C GLN A 24 27.04 -15.61 -13.16
N VAL A 25 27.67 -14.71 -12.40
CA VAL A 25 29.12 -14.45 -12.46
C VAL A 25 29.90 -15.70 -12.07
N SER A 26 29.52 -16.36 -10.96
CA SER A 26 30.16 -17.59 -10.52
C SER A 26 30.06 -18.72 -11.56
N ALA A 27 28.89 -18.89 -12.17
CA ALA A 27 28.71 -19.87 -13.24
C ALA A 27 29.58 -19.55 -14.46
N ALA A 28 29.64 -18.29 -14.89
CA ALA A 28 30.50 -17.87 -16.00
C ALA A 28 31.98 -18.09 -15.69
N SER A 29 32.44 -17.74 -14.48
CA SER A 29 33.81 -17.99 -14.02
C SER A 29 34.15 -19.47 -13.98
N ALA A 30 33.23 -20.34 -13.55
CA ALA A 30 33.43 -21.77 -13.55
C ALA A 30 33.58 -22.36 -14.96
N VAL A 31 32.78 -21.87 -15.93
CA VAL A 31 32.88 -22.31 -17.33
C VAL A 31 34.22 -21.83 -17.94
N ALA A 32 34.67 -20.64 -17.59
CA ALA A 32 35.92 -20.09 -18.10
C ALA A 32 37.19 -20.70 -17.46
N ALA A 33 37.08 -21.36 -16.30
CA ALA A 33 38.21 -21.80 -15.51
C ALA A 33 39.14 -22.76 -16.30
N MET A 34 38.61 -23.92 -16.74
CA MET A 34 39.43 -24.94 -17.42
C MET A 34 40.07 -24.44 -18.72
N PRO A 35 39.37 -23.80 -19.68
CA PRO A 35 39.99 -23.37 -20.92
C PRO A 35 41.02 -22.25 -20.74
N THR A 36 41.03 -21.53 -19.63
CA THR A 36 41.99 -20.44 -19.36
C THR A 36 43.13 -20.85 -18.46
N THR A 37 42.94 -21.80 -17.54
CA THR A 37 44.03 -22.28 -16.63
C THR A 37 44.84 -23.40 -17.23
N GLU A 38 44.38 -24.06 -18.29
CA GLU A 38 45.03 -25.16 -18.99
C GLU A 38 45.36 -24.81 -20.45
N VAL A 39 46.02 -23.65 -20.66
CA VAL A 39 46.39 -23.18 -21.99
C VAL A 39 47.45 -24.10 -22.60
N VAL A 40 47.20 -24.67 -23.77
CA VAL A 40 48.16 -25.51 -24.50
C VAL A 40 49.09 -24.62 -25.31
N ALA A 41 50.37 -24.92 -25.29
CA ALA A 41 51.37 -24.21 -26.09
C ALA A 41 51.06 -24.31 -27.61
N ALA A 42 51.18 -23.20 -28.32
CA ALA A 42 50.87 -23.12 -29.77
C ALA A 42 51.91 -23.85 -30.63
N GLY A 43 53.11 -24.04 -30.12
CA GLY A 43 54.21 -24.77 -30.76
C GLY A 43 55.03 -25.55 -29.75
N ALA A 44 55.96 -26.42 -30.25
CA ALA A 44 56.85 -27.21 -29.40
C ALA A 44 58.15 -26.47 -29.03
N ASP A 45 58.10 -25.15 -28.99
CA ASP A 45 59.26 -24.28 -28.63
C ASP A 45 59.10 -23.64 -27.28
N GLU A 46 60.22 -23.21 -26.71
CA GLU A 46 60.26 -22.65 -25.34
C GLU A 46 59.49 -21.35 -25.20
N VAL A 47 59.33 -20.57 -26.27
CA VAL A 47 58.58 -19.29 -26.26
C VAL A 47 57.08 -19.58 -26.17
N SER A 48 56.56 -20.49 -27.00
CA SER A 48 55.18 -20.93 -26.95
C SER A 48 54.83 -21.54 -25.61
N ALA A 49 55.72 -22.37 -25.04
CA ALA A 49 55.53 -22.95 -23.71
C ALA A 49 55.55 -21.88 -22.60
N GLY A 50 56.47 -20.92 -22.67
CA GLY A 50 56.52 -19.80 -21.71
C GLY A 50 55.30 -18.91 -21.75
N ILE A 51 54.74 -18.61 -22.93
CA ILE A 51 53.53 -17.83 -23.09
C ILE A 51 52.30 -18.59 -22.52
N ALA A 52 52.16 -19.88 -22.85
CA ALA A 52 51.09 -20.69 -22.31
C ALA A 52 51.13 -20.77 -20.77
N ALA A 53 52.30 -20.95 -20.19
CA ALA A 53 52.49 -20.94 -18.75
C ALA A 53 52.12 -19.59 -18.10
N LEU A 54 52.50 -18.46 -18.73
CA LEU A 54 52.13 -17.13 -18.26
C LEU A 54 50.64 -16.90 -18.22
N PHE A 55 49.90 -17.25 -19.30
CA PHE A 55 48.46 -17.11 -19.34
C PHE A 55 47.75 -18.04 -18.36
N SER A 56 48.20 -19.29 -18.23
CA SER A 56 47.66 -20.23 -17.27
C SER A 56 47.84 -19.76 -15.82
N ALA A 57 49.02 -19.24 -15.49
CA ALA A 57 49.31 -18.68 -14.14
C ALA A 57 48.42 -17.47 -13.85
N HIS A 58 48.30 -16.54 -14.79
CA HIS A 58 47.42 -15.38 -14.65
C HIS A 58 45.97 -15.78 -14.45
N ALA A 59 45.46 -16.76 -15.20
CA ALA A 59 44.12 -17.26 -15.04
C ALA A 59 43.87 -17.94 -13.68
N GLN A 60 44.88 -18.65 -13.14
CA GLN A 60 44.81 -19.23 -11.78
C GLN A 60 44.73 -18.14 -10.71
N GLU A 61 45.51 -17.07 -10.84
CA GLU A 61 45.45 -15.91 -9.92
C GLU A 61 44.08 -15.23 -10.01
N TYR A 62 43.50 -15.06 -11.23
CA TYR A 62 42.16 -14.54 -11.42
C TYR A 62 41.10 -15.43 -10.73
N GLN A 63 41.18 -16.76 -10.87
CA GLN A 63 40.23 -17.67 -10.22
C GLN A 63 40.30 -17.56 -8.68
N ALA A 64 41.51 -17.42 -8.11
CA ALA A 64 41.67 -17.21 -6.66
C ALA A 64 41.02 -15.91 -6.20
N LEU A 65 41.25 -14.80 -6.94
CA LEU A 65 40.63 -13.51 -6.65
C LEU A 65 39.09 -13.55 -6.83
N SER A 66 38.63 -14.23 -7.89
CA SER A 66 37.20 -14.40 -8.16
C SER A 66 36.48 -15.14 -7.04
N ALA A 67 37.12 -16.17 -6.44
CA ALA A 67 36.58 -16.88 -5.28
C ALA A 67 36.46 -15.96 -4.06
N GLN A 68 37.43 -15.09 -3.81
CA GLN A 68 37.38 -14.11 -2.72
C GLN A 68 36.28 -13.07 -2.97
N ALA A 69 36.13 -12.59 -4.20
CA ALA A 69 35.08 -11.65 -4.57
C ALA A 69 33.70 -12.27 -4.42
N ALA A 70 33.52 -13.54 -4.78
CA ALA A 70 32.28 -14.27 -4.58
C ALA A 70 31.90 -14.40 -3.09
N ALA A 71 32.86 -14.77 -2.25
CA ALA A 71 32.63 -14.84 -0.80
C ALA A 71 32.26 -13.48 -0.19
N PHE A 72 32.91 -12.41 -0.61
CA PHE A 72 32.55 -11.05 -0.20
C PHE A 72 31.14 -10.67 -0.67
N HIS A 73 30.80 -10.99 -1.91
CA HIS A 73 29.47 -10.73 -2.48
C HIS A 73 28.37 -11.46 -1.70
N ASP A 74 28.58 -12.74 -1.40
CA ASP A 74 27.63 -13.53 -0.60
C ASP A 74 27.43 -12.93 0.80
N GLN A 75 28.51 -12.52 1.45
CA GLN A 75 28.46 -11.86 2.76
C GLN A 75 27.69 -10.54 2.67
N PHE A 76 27.90 -9.77 1.61
CA PHE A 76 27.17 -8.51 1.38
C PHE A 76 25.68 -8.76 1.19
N VAL A 77 25.29 -9.73 0.35
CA VAL A 77 23.88 -10.11 0.13
C VAL A 77 23.23 -10.59 1.44
N HIS A 78 23.93 -11.38 2.22
CA HIS A 78 23.48 -11.82 3.55
C HIS A 78 23.21 -10.63 4.49
N THR A 79 24.13 -9.69 4.54
CA THR A 79 24.02 -8.49 5.38
C THR A 79 22.86 -7.61 4.95
N LEU A 80 22.69 -7.40 3.63
CA LEU A 80 21.58 -6.63 3.08
C LEU A 80 20.21 -7.28 3.38
N THR A 81 20.14 -8.60 3.26
CA THR A 81 18.94 -9.36 3.61
C THR A 81 18.62 -9.27 5.11
N ALA A 82 19.63 -9.35 5.97
CA ALA A 82 19.46 -9.19 7.40
C ALA A 82 18.97 -7.77 7.73
N ALA A 83 19.56 -6.74 7.12
CA ALA A 83 19.13 -5.35 7.29
C ALA A 83 17.65 -5.17 6.91
N ALA A 84 17.20 -5.69 5.75
CA ALA A 84 15.80 -5.62 5.34
C ALA A 84 14.85 -6.24 6.39
N ARG A 85 15.21 -7.38 6.95
CA ARG A 85 14.44 -8.05 8.03
C ARG A 85 14.39 -7.21 9.31
N TRP A 86 15.50 -6.59 9.68
CA TRP A 86 15.57 -5.72 10.85
C TRP A 86 14.66 -4.49 10.69
N TYR A 87 14.65 -3.85 9.52
CA TYR A 87 13.75 -2.75 9.22
C TYR A 87 12.29 -3.20 9.34
N THR A 88 11.91 -4.33 8.73
CA THR A 88 10.55 -4.87 8.85
C THR A 88 10.16 -5.13 10.30
N ALA A 89 11.03 -5.76 11.08
CA ALA A 89 10.76 -6.05 12.48
C ALA A 89 10.60 -4.77 13.32
N THR A 90 11.42 -3.74 13.04
CA THR A 90 11.34 -2.45 13.72
C THR A 90 10.05 -1.71 13.37
N GLU A 91 9.64 -1.70 12.10
CA GLU A 91 8.36 -1.12 11.67
C GLU A 91 7.17 -1.78 12.37
N ILE A 92 7.15 -3.12 12.45
CA ILE A 92 6.11 -3.87 13.17
C ILE A 92 6.10 -3.51 14.66
N ALA A 93 7.27 -3.44 15.30
CA ALA A 93 7.39 -3.09 16.71
C ALA A 93 6.91 -1.65 16.98
N ASN A 94 7.30 -0.70 16.13
CA ASN A 94 6.87 0.69 16.23
C ASN A 94 5.35 0.84 16.03
N ALA A 95 4.78 0.12 15.05
CA ALA A 95 3.34 0.11 14.83
C ALA A 95 2.58 -0.49 16.02
N ALA A 96 3.11 -1.54 16.66
CA ALA A 96 2.53 -2.13 17.85
C ALA A 96 2.60 -1.16 19.05
N ALA A 97 3.75 -0.53 19.28
CA ALA A 97 3.91 0.47 20.33
C ALA A 97 2.96 1.66 20.13
N MET A 98 2.84 2.17 18.91
CA MET A 98 1.92 3.24 18.58
C MET A 98 0.47 2.88 18.86
N ARG A 99 0.04 1.65 18.56
CA ARG A 99 -1.33 1.17 18.89
C ARG A 99 -1.59 1.17 20.39
N VAL A 100 -0.61 0.77 21.21
CA VAL A 100 -0.72 0.77 22.66
C VAL A 100 -0.87 2.21 23.17
N VAL A 101 -0.03 3.13 22.69
CA VAL A 101 -0.09 4.55 23.07
C VAL A 101 -1.44 5.16 22.66
N LEU A 102 -1.86 4.95 21.41
CA LEU A 102 -3.16 5.45 20.93
C LEU A 102 -4.32 4.81 21.69
N GLY A 103 -4.24 3.53 22.05
CA GLY A 103 -5.22 2.88 22.92
C GLY A 103 -5.34 3.56 24.26
N ALA A 104 -4.23 3.83 24.92
CA ALA A 104 -4.22 4.52 26.22
C ALA A 104 -4.76 5.96 26.14
N VAL A 105 -4.39 6.70 25.08
CA VAL A 105 -4.88 8.07 24.84
C VAL A 105 -6.39 8.09 24.53
N ASN A 106 -6.86 7.09 23.81
CA ASN A 106 -8.26 7.01 23.37
C ASN A 106 -9.20 6.40 24.44
N ALA A 107 -8.68 5.61 25.38
CA ALA A 107 -9.50 4.91 26.36
C ALA A 107 -10.46 5.81 27.16
N PRO A 108 -10.06 6.98 27.70
CA PRO A 108 -10.96 7.85 28.42
C PRO A 108 -12.12 8.36 27.57
N THR A 109 -11.83 8.84 26.37
CA THR A 109 -12.87 9.40 25.48
C THR A 109 -13.76 8.32 24.88
N GLN A 110 -13.19 7.14 24.61
CA GLN A 110 -13.97 5.98 24.18
C GLN A 110 -14.96 5.53 25.24
N THR A 111 -14.55 5.51 26.52
CA THR A 111 -15.41 5.10 27.63
C THR A 111 -16.50 6.13 27.95
N LEU A 112 -16.16 7.41 27.92
CA LEU A 112 -17.06 8.49 28.32
C LEU A 112 -18.00 8.95 27.18
N LEU A 113 -17.50 8.96 25.95
CA LEU A 113 -18.16 9.58 24.80
C LEU A 113 -18.45 8.59 23.65
N GLY A 114 -18.02 7.33 23.77
CA GLY A 114 -18.19 6.30 22.74
C GLY A 114 -17.36 6.53 21.47
N ARG A 115 -16.42 7.50 21.50
CA ARG A 115 -15.56 7.86 20.37
C ARG A 115 -14.10 8.01 20.80
N PRO A 116 -13.13 7.61 19.97
CA PRO A 116 -11.72 7.85 20.24
C PRO A 116 -11.41 9.37 20.20
N LEU A 117 -10.34 9.79 20.85
CA LEU A 117 -9.82 11.15 20.72
C LEU A 117 -9.11 11.34 19.37
N ILE A 118 -8.28 10.36 18.98
CA ILE A 118 -7.47 10.35 17.77
C ILE A 118 -7.67 9.02 17.05
N GLY A 119 -7.98 9.06 15.74
CA GLY A 119 -8.12 7.90 14.88
C GLY A 119 -9.20 8.09 13.82
N ASP A 120 -9.05 7.45 12.69
CA ASP A 120 -10.03 7.49 11.61
C ASP A 120 -11.23 6.58 11.92
N GLY A 121 -12.40 6.95 11.37
CA GLY A 121 -13.62 6.15 11.45
C GLY A 121 -13.49 4.89 10.59
N ALA A 122 -14.06 3.78 11.05
CA ALA A 122 -14.12 2.55 10.28
C ALA A 122 -14.98 2.73 9.01
N HIS A 123 -14.50 2.16 7.89
CA HIS A 123 -15.31 2.12 6.65
C HIS A 123 -16.46 1.12 6.79
N GLY A 124 -17.56 1.41 6.13
CA GLY A 124 -18.67 0.45 5.99
C GLY A 124 -18.22 -0.78 5.19
N THR A 125 -18.51 -1.97 5.68
CA THR A 125 -18.11 -3.24 5.05
C THR A 125 -19.30 -4.03 4.49
N ALA A 126 -20.49 -3.82 5.02
CA ALA A 126 -21.72 -4.44 4.52
C ALA A 126 -22.49 -3.48 3.60
N PRO A 127 -23.24 -3.99 2.59
CA PRO A 127 -24.00 -3.15 1.69
C PRO A 127 -24.91 -2.15 2.42
N GLY A 128 -24.80 -0.87 2.05
CA GLY A 128 -25.56 0.21 2.68
C GLY A 128 -25.11 0.60 4.08
N GLN A 129 -24.08 -0.03 4.64
CA GLN A 129 -23.57 0.29 5.97
C GLN A 129 -22.91 1.67 5.98
N PRO A 130 -23.24 2.55 6.94
CA PRO A 130 -22.57 3.83 7.07
C PRO A 130 -21.13 3.68 7.54
N GLY A 131 -20.28 4.64 7.20
CA GLY A 131 -18.95 4.80 7.76
C GLY A 131 -19.01 5.25 9.21
N GLY A 132 -18.05 4.82 10.02
CA GLY A 132 -17.88 5.24 11.41
C GLY A 132 -17.40 6.69 11.52
N ALA A 133 -17.72 7.34 12.64
CA ALA A 133 -17.18 8.66 12.93
C ALA A 133 -15.68 8.60 13.28
N GLY A 134 -14.90 9.56 12.81
CA GLY A 134 -13.51 9.76 13.20
C GLY A 134 -13.37 10.22 14.64
N GLY A 135 -12.13 10.27 15.13
CA GLY A 135 -11.79 10.74 16.48
C GLY A 135 -12.27 12.16 16.74
N LEU A 136 -12.46 12.48 18.03
CA LEU A 136 -12.99 13.80 18.43
C LEU A 136 -12.06 14.96 18.02
N LEU A 137 -10.76 14.79 18.19
CA LEU A 137 -9.76 15.81 17.90
C LEU A 137 -9.18 15.65 16.49
N PHE A 138 -8.58 14.51 16.22
CA PHE A 138 -8.00 14.17 14.93
C PHE A 138 -8.60 12.86 14.40
N GLY A 139 -9.11 12.89 13.17
CA GLY A 139 -9.57 11.70 12.49
C GLY A 139 -10.52 12.01 11.35
N ASN A 140 -10.37 11.29 10.26
CA ASN A 140 -11.28 11.33 9.14
C ASN A 140 -12.51 10.46 9.42
N GLY A 141 -13.65 10.82 8.85
CA GLY A 141 -14.81 9.94 8.83
C GLY A 141 -14.56 8.71 7.96
N GLY A 142 -15.11 7.55 8.35
CA GLY A 142 -15.09 6.35 7.51
C GLY A 142 -16.01 6.50 6.31
N ASN A 143 -15.67 5.88 5.18
CA ASN A 143 -16.53 5.86 4.01
C ASN A 143 -17.73 4.93 4.22
N GLY A 144 -18.87 5.31 3.68
CA GLY A 144 -20.03 4.41 3.58
C GLY A 144 -19.80 3.29 2.57
N ALA A 145 -20.41 2.14 2.79
CA ALA A 145 -20.37 1.02 1.86
C ALA A 145 -21.36 1.22 0.70
N ALA A 146 -21.07 0.62 -0.45
CA ALA A 146 -21.98 0.59 -1.58
C ALA A 146 -23.29 -0.11 -1.20
N GLY A 147 -24.40 0.32 -1.78
CA GLY A 147 -25.69 -0.35 -1.66
C GLY A 147 -25.73 -1.68 -2.41
N ALA A 148 -26.51 -2.64 -1.93
CA ALA A 148 -26.89 -3.81 -2.71
C ALA A 148 -27.85 -3.43 -3.85
N VAL A 149 -28.22 -4.40 -4.69
CA VAL A 149 -29.18 -4.19 -5.80
C VAL A 149 -30.45 -3.51 -5.28
N GLY A 150 -30.77 -2.35 -5.81
CA GLY A 150 -31.94 -1.55 -5.41
C GLY A 150 -31.80 -0.87 -4.03
N GLN A 151 -30.68 -0.93 -3.37
CA GLN A 151 -30.42 -0.37 -2.04
C GLN A 151 -29.61 0.93 -2.11
N VAL A 152 -29.92 1.84 -1.19
CA VAL A 152 -29.15 3.08 -0.99
C VAL A 152 -27.74 2.75 -0.49
N GLY A 153 -26.73 3.47 -0.97
CA GLY A 153 -25.37 3.42 -0.41
C GLY A 153 -25.32 3.94 1.03
N GLY A 154 -24.37 3.45 1.81
CA GLY A 154 -24.15 3.89 3.20
C GLY A 154 -23.69 5.35 3.27
N ALA A 155 -24.11 6.08 4.30
CA ALA A 155 -23.62 7.43 4.55
C ALA A 155 -22.13 7.43 4.94
N GLY A 156 -21.37 8.46 4.58
CA GLY A 156 -20.03 8.69 5.09
C GLY A 156 -20.06 9.10 6.57
N GLY A 157 -19.02 8.69 7.31
CA GLY A 157 -18.82 9.03 8.73
C GLY A 157 -18.40 10.48 8.95
N ALA A 158 -18.75 11.05 10.10
CA ALA A 158 -18.34 12.41 10.48
C ALA A 158 -16.83 12.49 10.78
N ALA A 159 -16.19 13.59 10.43
CA ALA A 159 -14.81 13.88 10.83
C ALA A 159 -14.71 14.28 12.31
N GLY A 160 -13.47 14.30 12.82
CA GLY A 160 -13.10 14.99 14.06
C GLY A 160 -13.00 16.50 13.89
N LEU A 161 -12.44 17.17 14.90
CA LEU A 161 -12.16 18.61 14.84
C LEU A 161 -11.23 18.94 13.66
N PHE A 162 -10.17 18.13 13.51
CA PHE A 162 -9.25 18.16 12.39
C PHE A 162 -9.40 16.85 11.61
N GLY A 163 -10.01 16.90 10.44
CA GLY A 163 -10.21 15.75 9.57
C GLY A 163 -11.21 16.01 8.46
N ILE A 164 -11.30 15.09 7.54
CA ILE A 164 -12.20 15.11 6.38
C ILE A 164 -13.35 14.14 6.65
N GLY A 165 -14.60 14.52 6.38
CA GLY A 165 -15.76 13.64 6.47
C GLY A 165 -15.65 12.46 5.49
N GLY A 166 -16.17 11.31 5.86
CA GLY A 166 -16.15 10.13 5.01
C GLY A 166 -17.00 10.32 3.74
N ALA A 167 -16.62 9.67 2.64
CA ALA A 167 -17.43 9.64 1.44
C ALA A 167 -18.69 8.77 1.64
N GLY A 168 -19.79 9.15 1.04
CA GLY A 168 -21.01 8.31 0.97
C GLY A 168 -20.76 7.12 0.04
N GLY A 169 -21.39 6.00 0.33
CA GLY A 169 -21.34 4.80 -0.51
C GLY A 169 -22.10 5.00 -1.82
N VAL A 170 -21.66 4.32 -2.87
CA VAL A 170 -22.35 4.25 -4.17
C VAL A 170 -23.71 3.57 -3.99
N GLY A 171 -24.75 4.07 -4.63
CA GLY A 171 -26.07 3.40 -4.69
C GLY A 171 -25.99 2.05 -5.40
N GLY A 172 -26.81 1.10 -5.00
CA GLY A 172 -26.85 -0.22 -5.65
C GLY A 172 -27.39 -0.13 -7.07
N VAL A 173 -26.91 -1.00 -7.96
CA VAL A 173 -27.45 -1.14 -9.32
C VAL A 173 -28.91 -1.55 -9.26
N GLY A 174 -29.74 -1.08 -10.19
CA GLY A 174 -31.13 -1.51 -10.31
C GLY A 174 -31.23 -3.00 -10.58
N GLY A 175 -32.31 -3.63 -10.11
CA GLY A 175 -32.55 -5.06 -10.35
C GLY A 175 -32.72 -5.38 -11.82
N ALA A 176 -32.31 -6.59 -12.24
CA ALA A 176 -32.51 -7.07 -13.59
C ALA A 176 -33.99 -7.33 -13.84
N GLY A 177 -34.56 -6.71 -14.86
CA GLY A 177 -35.66 -7.19 -15.69
C GLY A 177 -37.02 -7.58 -15.06
N GLY A 178 -37.48 -6.89 -14.05
CA GLY A 178 -38.92 -6.80 -13.78
C GLY A 178 -39.37 -5.39 -14.06
N ALA A 179 -40.65 -5.09 -14.19
CA ALA A 179 -41.11 -3.73 -14.37
C ALA A 179 -40.41 -2.82 -13.36
N GLY A 180 -39.42 -2.11 -13.80
CA GLY A 180 -38.74 -0.97 -13.24
C GLY A 180 -38.52 -0.94 -11.73
N ALA A 181 -37.67 -1.80 -11.18
CA ALA A 181 -37.11 -1.51 -9.86
C ALA A 181 -36.20 -0.30 -9.97
N ALA A 182 -36.48 0.74 -9.20
CA ALA A 182 -35.56 1.88 -9.08
C ALA A 182 -34.25 1.43 -8.46
N GLY A 183 -33.13 1.92 -8.96
CA GLY A 183 -31.86 1.73 -8.31
C GLY A 183 -31.87 2.33 -6.90
N GLY A 184 -31.05 1.79 -6.01
CA GLY A 184 -30.91 2.33 -4.66
C GLY A 184 -30.35 3.75 -4.72
N ALA A 185 -30.85 4.64 -3.88
CA ALA A 185 -30.22 5.94 -3.72
C ALA A 185 -28.83 5.79 -3.09
N GLY A 186 -27.89 6.65 -3.45
CA GLY A 186 -26.60 6.71 -2.78
C GLY A 186 -26.72 7.08 -1.30
N GLY A 187 -25.78 6.67 -0.50
CA GLY A 187 -25.73 7.01 0.93
C GLY A 187 -25.52 8.51 1.12
N ALA A 188 -26.10 9.07 2.17
CA ALA A 188 -25.79 10.42 2.57
C ALA A 188 -24.37 10.50 3.16
N GLY A 189 -23.63 11.54 2.82
CA GLY A 189 -22.40 11.85 3.51
C GLY A 189 -22.69 12.36 4.94
N ALA A 190 -21.72 12.21 5.85
CA ALA A 190 -21.89 12.65 7.22
C ALA A 190 -21.90 14.18 7.35
N THR A 191 -22.62 14.67 8.35
CA THR A 191 -22.63 16.11 8.69
C THR A 191 -21.39 16.49 9.47
N GLY A 192 -20.67 17.58 9.11
CA GLY A 192 -19.54 18.14 9.84
C GLY A 192 -20.02 19.00 11.02
N ILE A 193 -19.07 19.36 11.84
CA ILE A 193 -19.32 20.25 12.98
C ILE A 193 -19.07 21.69 12.51
N ASN A 194 -20.09 22.52 12.57
CA ASN A 194 -19.94 23.95 12.34
C ASN A 194 -19.27 24.61 13.55
N GLY A 195 -18.05 25.07 13.37
CA GLY A 195 -17.37 25.90 14.37
C GLY A 195 -17.79 27.35 14.32
N PRO A 196 -17.47 28.16 15.32
CA PRO A 196 -17.79 29.57 15.36
C PRO A 196 -17.05 30.30 14.22
N ALA A 197 -17.82 31.14 13.50
CA ALA A 197 -17.40 32.12 12.51
C ALA A 197 -16.22 31.73 11.59
N GLY A 198 -16.50 31.00 10.52
CA GLY A 198 -15.64 30.96 9.31
C GLY A 198 -14.65 29.82 9.23
N ILE A 199 -14.66 28.89 10.17
CA ILE A 199 -13.83 27.70 10.15
C ILE A 199 -14.75 26.48 10.05
N SER A 200 -14.88 25.89 8.88
CA SER A 200 -15.68 24.69 8.63
C SER A 200 -14.80 23.55 8.11
N ALA A 201 -14.96 22.36 8.64
CA ALA A 201 -14.33 21.15 8.13
C ALA A 201 -15.17 20.50 7.02
N ALA A 202 -14.55 19.77 6.08
CA ALA A 202 -15.24 19.19 4.93
C ALA A 202 -16.18 18.06 5.32
N GLY A 203 -17.37 18.04 4.77
CA GLY A 203 -18.28 16.89 4.80
C GLY A 203 -17.77 15.76 3.91
N GLY A 204 -18.21 14.53 4.17
CA GLY A 204 -17.89 13.40 3.28
C GLY A 204 -18.64 13.52 1.95
N ASP A 205 -18.11 12.89 0.90
CA ASP A 205 -18.75 12.79 -0.38
C ASP A 205 -20.00 11.88 -0.29
N GLY A 206 -21.07 12.23 -0.98
CA GLY A 206 -22.23 11.35 -1.16
C GLY A 206 -21.86 10.17 -2.07
N GLY A 207 -22.48 9.01 -1.86
CA GLY A 207 -22.31 7.85 -2.72
C GLY A 207 -22.95 8.09 -4.08
N ALA A 208 -22.40 7.50 -5.16
CA ALA A 208 -23.02 7.46 -6.46
C ALA A 208 -24.33 6.63 -6.42
N GLY A 209 -25.31 7.02 -7.22
CA GLY A 209 -26.55 6.26 -7.41
C GLY A 209 -26.28 4.98 -8.19
N GLY A 210 -27.09 3.94 -7.98
CA GLY A 210 -27.03 2.71 -8.75
C GLY A 210 -27.53 2.88 -10.18
N ASN A 211 -26.92 2.16 -11.12
CA ASN A 211 -27.41 2.05 -12.47
C ASN A 211 -28.74 1.27 -12.49
N GLY A 212 -29.66 1.67 -13.34
CA GLY A 212 -30.92 0.93 -13.60
C GLY A 212 -30.63 -0.45 -14.19
N GLY A 213 -31.49 -1.40 -13.91
CA GLY A 213 -31.41 -2.76 -14.42
C GLY A 213 -31.48 -2.84 -15.95
N ALA A 214 -30.73 -3.79 -16.54
CA ALA A 214 -30.83 -4.12 -17.94
C ALA A 214 -32.05 -5.06 -18.19
N GLY A 215 -32.93 -4.68 -19.11
CA GLY A 215 -34.07 -5.49 -19.56
C GLY A 215 -35.40 -5.07 -18.96
N GLY A 216 -36.29 -4.66 -19.78
CA GLY A 216 -37.57 -4.00 -19.46
C GLY A 216 -37.36 -2.50 -19.46
N ASN A 217 -38.40 -1.70 -19.40
CA ASN A 217 -38.23 -0.26 -19.25
C ASN A 217 -37.38 -0.01 -18.01
N GLY A 218 -36.11 0.38 -18.23
CA GLY A 218 -35.07 0.37 -17.21
C GLY A 218 -35.50 1.11 -15.95
N GLY A 219 -35.28 0.46 -14.82
CA GLY A 219 -35.38 1.10 -13.54
C GLY A 219 -34.42 2.27 -13.47
N VAL A 220 -34.85 3.35 -12.84
CA VAL A 220 -33.99 4.52 -12.63
C VAL A 220 -32.85 4.09 -11.71
N GLY A 221 -31.62 4.50 -12.03
CA GLY A 221 -30.46 4.27 -11.17
C GLY A 221 -30.70 4.85 -9.77
N GLY A 222 -30.14 4.24 -8.75
CA GLY A 222 -30.20 4.74 -7.38
C GLY A 222 -29.46 6.09 -7.28
N ALA A 223 -30.00 7.00 -6.49
CA ALA A 223 -29.34 8.27 -6.20
C ALA A 223 -28.03 8.04 -5.46
N GLY A 224 -27.03 8.87 -5.74
CA GLY A 224 -25.78 8.88 -4.98
C GLY A 224 -26.01 9.30 -3.53
N GLY A 225 -25.17 8.82 -2.63
CA GLY A 225 -25.18 9.19 -1.22
C GLY A 225 -24.73 10.62 -1.02
N ALA A 226 -25.29 11.31 -0.01
CA ALA A 226 -24.82 12.64 0.35
C ALA A 226 -23.38 12.58 0.93
N GLY A 227 -22.57 13.60 0.64
CA GLY A 227 -21.27 13.76 1.24
C GLY A 227 -21.34 14.03 2.75
N GLY A 228 -20.38 13.54 3.51
CA GLY A 228 -20.25 13.78 4.93
C GLY A 228 -19.89 15.23 5.21
N SER A 229 -20.34 15.78 6.30
CA SER A 229 -20.00 17.12 6.68
C SER A 229 -18.69 17.23 7.45
N ALA A 230 -18.09 18.38 7.38
CA ALA A 230 -16.73 18.74 7.75
C ALA A 230 -16.54 19.02 9.25
N GLY A 231 -15.34 18.82 9.80
CA GLY A 231 -14.90 19.39 11.07
C GLY A 231 -14.50 20.86 10.95
N LEU A 232 -13.97 21.45 12.02
CA LEU A 232 -13.74 22.90 12.16
C LEU A 232 -12.74 23.51 11.15
N LEU A 233 -11.86 22.73 10.52
CA LEU A 233 -10.75 23.14 9.64
C LEU A 233 -10.60 22.24 8.39
N GLY A 234 -11.67 21.92 7.71
CA GLY A 234 -11.63 21.03 6.54
C GLY A 234 -12.64 21.36 5.44
N TYR A 235 -12.69 20.57 4.36
CA TYR A 235 -13.54 20.78 3.19
C TYR A 235 -14.79 19.89 3.21
N VAL A 236 -15.89 20.34 2.65
CA VAL A 236 -17.16 19.58 2.51
C VAL A 236 -16.94 18.38 1.58
N GLY A 237 -17.40 17.19 1.99
CA GLY A 237 -17.34 15.99 1.16
C GLY A 237 -18.26 16.08 -0.04
N ARG A 238 -17.90 15.36 -1.11
CA ARG A 238 -18.70 15.31 -2.33
C ARG A 238 -19.95 14.45 -2.14
N ALA A 239 -21.05 14.86 -2.77
CA ALA A 239 -22.18 13.97 -2.98
C ALA A 239 -21.79 12.82 -3.93
N GLY A 240 -22.33 11.63 -3.73
CA GLY A 240 -22.16 10.53 -4.66
C GLY A 240 -22.93 10.78 -5.95
N ASP A 241 -22.42 10.22 -7.04
CA ASP A 241 -23.11 10.27 -8.32
C ASP A 241 -24.33 9.31 -8.30
N GLY A 242 -25.44 9.76 -8.92
CA GLY A 242 -26.66 9.01 -9.09
C GLY A 242 -26.67 8.15 -10.36
#